data_92794d2b483905f4a610e96e62182b08
#
_entry.id   92794d2b483905f4a610e96e62182b08
#
_cell.length_a   1.000
_cell.length_b   1.000
_cell.length_c   1.000
_cell.angle_alpha   90.00
_cell.angle_beta   90.00
_cell.angle_gamma   90.00
#
_symmetry.space_group_name_H-M   'P 1'
#
loop_
_entity.id
_entity.type
_entity.pdbx_description
1 polymer ?
#
loop_
_entity_poly.entity_id
_entity_poly.type
_entity_poly.pdbx_seq_one_letter_code
_entity_poly.pdbx_strand_id
1 'polypeptide(L)'
;MKRYKELLAFPHVVTLALAAFPARLAYSMIGLGIFFKAEAETGSVAVAGLAIGLNSLAGSFTAGIRGSMMDKWGQKWPLRIFVPCYATLILALNSMHTKESILIIAFVLGISAPPINLSVRPLWKDIVPENFLRTAYALDSAMMNTTTIFGPVVVTSLALSSHPAMALNVTSALMIIGGTALALTSVSRNWVPEKKAKGQQKLWRDRAIQLLMFEGCFIGFGWGVFDVAVPAYATQEGVPQRVAWIFAAFGVATVIGGLLGGLVSKKLAPLSALRNAYLVWFITCIPIAFTYPDWTMALVGTFIGLMGGAVQVFYFEVLEAVRPQGSQTSSLGWIWSVEGSFMAVGAATGGWISEHYSPQVGLGLLPLMLLCGLLILTLGKKRLHAANDVPTEEEDLQAIKDISNEVK
;
A
#
# COMPACT_ATOMS: atom_id res chain seq x y z
N MET A 1 -2.27 21.68 9.36
CA MET A 1 -3.75 21.77 9.22
C MET A 1 -4.18 22.75 8.13
N LYS A 2 -3.63 23.96 8.03
CA LYS A 2 -3.97 24.95 6.97
C LYS A 2 -3.75 24.36 5.57
N ARG A 3 -2.60 23.71 5.31
CA ARG A 3 -2.25 23.12 4.03
C ARG A 3 -3.21 22.02 3.56
N TYR A 4 -3.77 21.20 4.46
CA TYR A 4 -4.81 20.23 4.11
C TYR A 4 -6.15 20.89 3.76
N LYS A 5 -6.52 22.00 4.45
CA LYS A 5 -7.71 22.76 4.07
C LYS A 5 -7.57 23.37 2.67
N GLU A 6 -6.40 23.90 2.36
CA GLU A 6 -6.07 24.41 1.03
C GLU A 6 -6.11 23.29 -0.02
N LEU A 7 -5.52 22.11 0.28
CA LEU A 7 -5.59 20.94 -0.59
C LEU A 7 -7.03 20.52 -0.91
N LEU A 8 -7.88 20.44 0.11
CA LEU A 8 -9.30 20.04 -0.06
C LEU A 8 -10.12 21.06 -0.85
N ALA A 9 -9.64 22.31 -0.98
CA ALA A 9 -10.29 23.34 -1.78
C ALA A 9 -10.00 23.21 -3.29
N PHE A 10 -8.98 22.44 -3.70
CA PHE A 10 -8.73 22.21 -5.12
C PHE A 10 -9.87 21.42 -5.77
N PRO A 11 -10.23 21.74 -7.01
CA PRO A 11 -11.24 21.00 -7.77
C PRO A 11 -10.91 19.51 -7.84
N HIS A 12 -11.93 18.66 -7.73
CA HIS A 12 -11.84 17.19 -7.84
C HIS A 12 -11.11 16.46 -6.71
N VAL A 13 -10.41 17.10 -5.78
CA VAL A 13 -9.69 16.45 -4.68
C VAL A 13 -10.65 15.63 -3.81
N VAL A 14 -11.71 16.27 -3.31
CA VAL A 14 -12.71 15.60 -2.46
C VAL A 14 -13.46 14.52 -3.25
N THR A 15 -13.82 14.82 -4.50
CA THR A 15 -14.53 13.85 -5.36
C THR A 15 -13.69 12.59 -5.62
N LEU A 16 -12.39 12.76 -5.92
CA LEU A 16 -11.49 11.62 -6.14
C LEU A 16 -11.32 10.79 -4.86
N ALA A 17 -11.11 11.46 -3.73
CA ALA A 17 -10.94 10.82 -2.44
C ALA A 17 -12.18 9.99 -2.06
N LEU A 18 -13.38 10.59 -2.11
CA LEU A 18 -14.63 9.91 -1.75
C LEU A 18 -15.01 8.80 -2.75
N ALA A 19 -14.75 8.99 -4.05
CA ALA A 19 -15.05 7.97 -5.06
C ALA A 19 -14.19 6.71 -4.90
N ALA A 20 -12.90 6.87 -4.55
CA ALA A 20 -11.99 5.73 -4.39
C ALA A 20 -12.17 4.98 -3.06
N PHE A 21 -12.64 5.64 -2.01
CA PHE A 21 -12.66 5.12 -0.64
C PHE A 21 -13.45 3.81 -0.49
N PRO A 22 -14.70 3.65 -1.00
CA PRO A 22 -15.45 2.40 -0.84
C PRO A 22 -14.77 1.21 -1.51
N ALA A 23 -14.17 1.39 -2.70
CA ALA A 23 -13.45 0.30 -3.38
C ALA A 23 -12.17 -0.11 -2.64
N ARG A 24 -11.46 0.84 -2.03
CA ARG A 24 -10.31 0.57 -1.15
C ARG A 24 -10.72 -0.16 0.11
N LEU A 25 -11.87 0.21 0.69
CA LEU A 25 -12.42 -0.50 1.84
C LEU A 25 -12.77 -1.95 1.46
N ALA A 26 -13.41 -2.17 0.31
CA ALA A 26 -13.66 -3.52 -0.19
C ALA A 26 -12.38 -4.35 -0.38
N TYR A 27 -11.28 -3.73 -0.82
CA TYR A 27 -9.99 -4.40 -0.91
C TYR A 27 -9.45 -4.87 0.45
N SER A 28 -9.61 -4.08 1.48
CA SER A 28 -9.16 -4.45 2.83
C SER A 28 -10.06 -5.49 3.49
N MET A 29 -11.29 -5.66 3.00
CA MET A 29 -12.26 -6.64 3.50
C MET A 29 -12.11 -8.01 2.86
N ILE A 30 -11.67 -8.10 1.59
CA ILE A 30 -11.78 -9.33 0.80
C ILE A 30 -10.98 -10.51 1.38
N GLY A 31 -9.78 -10.27 1.91
CA GLY A 31 -8.93 -11.32 2.48
C GLY A 31 -9.64 -12.08 3.62
N LEU A 32 -10.15 -11.35 4.60
CA LEU A 32 -10.93 -11.94 5.71
C LEU A 32 -12.30 -12.46 5.25
N GLY A 33 -12.93 -11.84 4.23
CA GLY A 33 -14.14 -12.36 3.63
C GLY A 33 -13.94 -13.75 3.01
N ILE A 34 -12.83 -13.96 2.29
CA ILE A 34 -12.43 -15.28 1.77
C ILE A 34 -12.16 -16.24 2.93
N PHE A 35 -11.47 -15.79 3.99
CA PHE A 35 -11.15 -16.59 5.15
C PHE A 35 -12.40 -17.17 5.79
N PHE A 36 -13.31 -16.32 6.23
CA PHE A 36 -14.52 -16.74 6.94
C PHE A 36 -15.41 -17.63 6.07
N LYS A 37 -15.51 -17.33 4.76
CA LYS A 37 -16.26 -18.19 3.83
C LYS A 37 -15.63 -19.59 3.71
N ALA A 38 -14.31 -19.65 3.52
CA ALA A 38 -13.61 -20.92 3.37
C ALA A 38 -13.65 -21.75 4.66
N GLU A 39 -13.46 -21.13 5.82
CA GLU A 39 -13.53 -21.79 7.11
C GLU A 39 -14.94 -22.32 7.38
N ALA A 40 -15.99 -21.52 7.15
CA ALA A 40 -17.37 -21.92 7.37
C ALA A 40 -17.81 -23.12 6.51
N GLU A 41 -17.35 -23.18 5.24
CA GLU A 41 -17.75 -24.26 4.32
C GLU A 41 -16.91 -25.53 4.48
N THR A 42 -15.66 -25.40 4.89
CA THR A 42 -14.72 -26.54 4.90
C THR A 42 -14.36 -27.02 6.30
N GLY A 43 -14.67 -26.25 7.33
CA GLY A 43 -14.24 -26.51 8.72
C GLY A 43 -12.71 -26.46 8.90
N SER A 44 -11.96 -25.94 7.93
CA SER A 44 -10.49 -25.97 7.92
C SER A 44 -9.86 -24.59 7.81
N VAL A 45 -9.19 -24.17 8.87
CA VAL A 45 -8.37 -22.94 8.91
C VAL A 45 -7.22 -23.01 7.89
N ALA A 46 -6.66 -24.21 7.65
CA ALA A 46 -5.61 -24.41 6.66
C ALA A 46 -6.10 -24.11 5.24
N VAL A 47 -7.32 -24.56 4.89
CA VAL A 47 -7.94 -24.24 3.58
C VAL A 47 -8.23 -22.75 3.48
N ALA A 48 -8.72 -22.12 4.54
CA ALA A 48 -8.96 -20.69 4.59
C ALA A 48 -7.65 -19.88 4.38
N GLY A 49 -6.58 -20.25 5.06
CA GLY A 49 -5.26 -19.67 4.88
C GLY A 49 -4.72 -19.86 3.45
N LEU A 50 -4.88 -21.04 2.87
CA LEU A 50 -4.49 -21.33 1.49
C LEU A 50 -5.27 -20.46 0.50
N ALA A 51 -6.57 -20.26 0.70
CA ALA A 51 -7.41 -19.44 -0.16
C ALA A 51 -6.94 -17.97 -0.17
N ILE A 52 -6.65 -17.40 1.01
CA ILE A 52 -6.06 -16.05 1.12
C ILE A 52 -4.69 -16.00 0.44
N GLY A 53 -3.83 -16.99 0.69
CA GLY A 53 -2.50 -17.08 0.10
C GLY A 53 -2.55 -17.10 -1.43
N LEU A 54 -3.43 -17.89 -2.04
CA LEU A 54 -3.64 -17.93 -3.48
C LEU A 54 -4.15 -16.61 -4.03
N ASN A 55 -5.10 -15.97 -3.35
CA ASN A 55 -5.61 -14.66 -3.75
C ASN A 55 -4.51 -13.59 -3.71
N SER A 56 -3.75 -13.50 -2.63
CA SER A 56 -2.69 -12.53 -2.44
C SER A 56 -1.54 -12.73 -3.42
N LEU A 57 -1.12 -13.98 -3.61
CA LEU A 57 -0.05 -14.33 -4.56
C LEU A 57 -0.44 -13.97 -5.99
N ALA A 58 -1.63 -14.40 -6.44
CA ALA A 58 -2.14 -14.09 -7.76
C ALA A 58 -2.29 -12.57 -7.99
N GLY A 59 -2.76 -11.85 -6.96
CA GLY A 59 -2.87 -10.40 -6.96
C GLY A 59 -1.52 -9.70 -7.09
N SER A 60 -0.52 -10.12 -6.35
CA SER A 60 0.84 -9.56 -6.40
C SER A 60 1.49 -9.82 -7.75
N PHE A 61 1.47 -11.05 -8.25
CA PHE A 61 2.04 -11.38 -9.55
C PHE A 61 1.45 -10.58 -10.72
N THR A 62 0.15 -10.30 -10.68
CA THR A 62 -0.55 -9.60 -11.76
C THR A 62 -0.57 -8.08 -11.60
N ALA A 63 -0.12 -7.53 -10.46
CA ALA A 63 -0.16 -6.08 -10.21
C ALA A 63 0.63 -5.27 -11.25
N GLY A 64 1.85 -5.71 -11.58
CA GLY A 64 2.67 -5.06 -12.62
C GLY A 64 2.06 -5.13 -14.02
N ILE A 65 1.41 -6.26 -14.35
CA ILE A 65 0.71 -6.43 -15.63
C ILE A 65 -0.48 -5.48 -15.70
N ARG A 66 -1.29 -5.41 -14.65
CA ARG A 66 -2.45 -4.50 -14.56
C ARG A 66 -2.04 -3.04 -14.62
N GLY A 67 -0.93 -2.66 -13.95
CA GLY A 67 -0.34 -1.34 -14.08
C GLY A 67 0.07 -1.02 -15.52
N SER A 68 0.70 -1.98 -16.20
CA SER A 68 1.10 -1.82 -17.61
C SER A 68 -0.10 -1.68 -18.56
N MET A 69 -1.21 -2.35 -18.26
CA MET A 69 -2.48 -2.18 -19.00
C MET A 69 -3.01 -0.75 -18.86
N MET A 70 -2.95 -0.18 -17.64
CA MET A 70 -3.36 1.21 -17.39
C MET A 70 -2.50 2.19 -18.16
N ASP A 71 -1.18 2.03 -18.14
CA ASP A 71 -0.24 2.89 -18.86
C ASP A 71 -0.37 2.77 -20.39
N LYS A 72 -0.95 1.69 -20.90
CA LYS A 72 -1.14 1.46 -22.35
C LYS A 72 -2.51 1.95 -22.84
N TRP A 73 -3.57 1.66 -22.07
CA TRP A 73 -4.96 1.84 -22.51
C TRP A 73 -5.71 2.93 -21.75
N GLY A 74 -5.05 3.59 -20.79
CA GLY A 74 -5.69 4.51 -19.86
C GLY A 74 -6.50 3.79 -18.80
N GLN A 75 -7.15 4.57 -17.95
CA GLN A 75 -7.91 4.04 -16.80
C GLN A 75 -9.31 3.58 -17.17
N LYS A 76 -9.88 4.20 -18.19
CA LYS A 76 -11.31 4.04 -18.56
C LYS A 76 -11.74 2.59 -18.77
N TRP A 77 -11.04 1.85 -19.64
CA TRP A 77 -11.44 0.49 -19.99
C TRP A 77 -11.05 -0.54 -18.94
N PRO A 78 -9.82 -0.55 -18.37
CA PRO A 78 -9.47 -1.49 -17.33
C PRO A 78 -10.41 -1.40 -16.12
N LEU A 79 -10.72 -0.22 -15.61
CA LEU A 79 -11.63 -0.09 -14.48
C LEU A 79 -13.04 -0.58 -14.79
N ARG A 80 -13.59 -0.25 -15.98
CA ARG A 80 -14.93 -0.68 -16.38
C ARG A 80 -15.08 -2.17 -16.58
N ILE A 81 -14.00 -2.88 -16.86
CA ILE A 81 -13.99 -4.35 -17.04
C ILE A 81 -13.70 -5.04 -15.72
N PHE A 82 -12.60 -4.66 -15.06
CA PHE A 82 -12.15 -5.35 -13.84
C PHE A 82 -13.08 -5.12 -12.64
N VAL A 83 -13.69 -3.94 -12.49
CA VAL A 83 -14.56 -3.65 -11.33
C VAL A 83 -15.80 -4.56 -11.31
N PRO A 84 -16.66 -4.61 -12.36
CA PRO A 84 -17.81 -5.50 -12.34
C PRO A 84 -17.42 -6.98 -12.34
N CYS A 85 -16.37 -7.37 -13.05
CA CYS A 85 -15.88 -8.75 -13.05
C CYS A 85 -15.48 -9.19 -11.63
N TYR A 86 -14.68 -8.38 -10.94
CA TYR A 86 -14.23 -8.67 -9.58
C TYR A 86 -15.40 -8.74 -8.59
N ALA A 87 -16.31 -7.79 -8.65
CA ALA A 87 -17.49 -7.77 -7.78
C ALA A 87 -18.40 -8.97 -8.02
N THR A 88 -18.59 -9.39 -9.27
CA THR A 88 -19.35 -10.60 -9.62
C THR A 88 -18.66 -11.85 -9.07
N LEU A 89 -17.33 -11.95 -9.14
CA LEU A 89 -16.56 -13.05 -8.56
C LEU A 89 -16.66 -13.07 -7.03
N ILE A 90 -16.70 -11.91 -6.36
CA ILE A 90 -16.96 -11.85 -4.91
C ILE A 90 -18.35 -12.43 -4.59
N LEU A 91 -19.38 -12.08 -5.34
CA LEU A 91 -20.72 -12.66 -5.17
C LEU A 91 -20.74 -14.16 -5.48
N ALA A 92 -20.06 -14.59 -6.55
CA ALA A 92 -19.95 -16.00 -6.90
C ALA A 92 -19.33 -16.83 -5.78
N LEU A 93 -18.36 -16.26 -5.03
CA LEU A 93 -17.76 -16.93 -3.88
C LEU A 93 -18.78 -17.32 -2.81
N ASN A 94 -19.86 -16.55 -2.64
CA ASN A 94 -20.95 -16.91 -1.69
C ASN A 94 -21.65 -18.23 -2.08
N SER A 95 -21.68 -18.56 -3.36
CA SER A 95 -22.32 -19.78 -3.88
C SER A 95 -21.36 -20.98 -3.96
N MET A 96 -20.11 -20.81 -3.53
CA MET A 96 -19.13 -21.91 -3.51
C MET A 96 -19.19 -22.66 -2.19
N HIS A 97 -19.29 -24.00 -2.27
CA HIS A 97 -19.45 -24.88 -1.11
C HIS A 97 -18.36 -25.97 -1.05
N THR A 98 -17.53 -26.10 -2.09
CA THR A 98 -16.44 -27.09 -2.10
C THR A 98 -15.08 -26.40 -1.96
N LYS A 99 -14.14 -27.11 -1.33
CA LYS A 99 -12.76 -26.64 -1.17
C LYS A 99 -12.15 -26.17 -2.52
N GLU A 100 -12.30 -26.97 -3.54
CA GLU A 100 -11.72 -26.73 -4.86
C GLU A 100 -12.30 -25.47 -5.51
N SER A 101 -13.63 -25.31 -5.44
CA SER A 101 -14.29 -24.13 -6.03
C SER A 101 -13.90 -22.83 -5.29
N ILE A 102 -13.79 -22.87 -3.98
CA ILE A 102 -13.35 -21.73 -3.18
C ILE A 102 -11.90 -21.33 -3.52
N LEU A 103 -10.99 -22.31 -3.60
CA LEU A 103 -9.58 -22.04 -3.96
C LEU A 103 -9.44 -21.49 -5.38
N ILE A 104 -10.18 -22.03 -6.34
CA ILE A 104 -10.18 -21.55 -7.73
C ILE A 104 -10.70 -20.11 -7.80
N ILE A 105 -11.85 -19.81 -7.19
CA ILE A 105 -12.41 -18.46 -7.19
C ILE A 105 -11.49 -17.48 -6.46
N ALA A 106 -10.89 -17.86 -5.33
CA ALA A 106 -9.93 -17.02 -4.62
C ALA A 106 -8.70 -16.66 -5.50
N PHE A 107 -8.18 -17.63 -6.24
CA PHE A 107 -7.08 -17.39 -7.20
C PHE A 107 -7.50 -16.46 -8.34
N VAL A 108 -8.67 -16.70 -8.95
CA VAL A 108 -9.20 -15.86 -10.03
C VAL A 108 -9.50 -14.44 -9.55
N LEU A 109 -10.00 -14.26 -8.31
CA LEU A 109 -10.14 -12.97 -7.65
C LEU A 109 -8.81 -12.23 -7.59
N GLY A 110 -7.73 -12.89 -7.18
CA GLY A 110 -6.39 -12.27 -7.16
C GLY A 110 -5.97 -11.76 -8.54
N ILE A 111 -6.11 -12.59 -9.59
CA ILE A 111 -5.78 -12.20 -10.96
C ILE A 111 -6.63 -11.01 -11.44
N SER A 112 -7.93 -11.04 -11.15
CA SER A 112 -8.91 -10.06 -11.65
C SER A 112 -9.06 -8.80 -10.81
N ALA A 113 -8.27 -8.65 -9.74
CA ALA A 113 -8.35 -7.52 -8.84
C ALA A 113 -8.23 -6.18 -9.59
N PRO A 114 -9.22 -5.25 -9.54
CA PRO A 114 -9.16 -4.01 -10.28
C PRO A 114 -8.00 -3.13 -9.77
N PRO A 115 -7.27 -2.41 -10.63
CA PRO A 115 -6.10 -1.63 -10.24
C PRO A 115 -6.47 -0.31 -9.55
N ILE A 116 -7.36 -0.31 -8.54
CA ILE A 116 -7.87 0.89 -7.87
C ILE A 116 -6.75 1.73 -7.29
N ASN A 117 -5.88 1.14 -6.46
CA ASN A 117 -4.79 1.87 -5.83
C ASN A 117 -3.76 2.40 -6.83
N LEU A 118 -3.52 1.64 -7.90
CA LEU A 118 -2.65 2.06 -9.00
C LEU A 118 -3.25 3.20 -9.83
N SER A 119 -4.59 3.27 -9.91
CA SER A 119 -5.31 4.29 -10.67
C SER A 119 -5.32 5.65 -9.98
N VAL A 120 -5.50 5.69 -8.66
CA VAL A 120 -5.70 6.95 -7.93
C VAL A 120 -4.43 7.79 -7.88
N ARG A 121 -3.27 7.17 -7.71
CA ARG A 121 -2.01 7.90 -7.56
C ARG A 121 -1.62 8.82 -8.72
N PRO A 122 -1.66 8.38 -9.98
CA PRO A 122 -1.36 9.27 -11.10
C PRO A 122 -2.29 10.47 -11.17
N LEU A 123 -3.56 10.30 -10.74
CA LEU A 123 -4.54 11.37 -10.80
C LEU A 123 -4.22 12.55 -9.87
N TRP A 124 -3.53 12.32 -8.76
CA TRP A 124 -3.13 13.42 -7.88
C TRP A 124 -2.24 14.43 -8.59
N LYS A 125 -1.32 13.96 -9.45
CA LYS A 125 -0.44 14.83 -10.23
C LYS A 125 -1.19 15.76 -11.18
N ASP A 126 -2.35 15.29 -11.69
CA ASP A 126 -3.12 16.05 -12.67
C ASP A 126 -4.09 17.07 -12.03
N ILE A 127 -4.38 16.93 -10.72
CA ILE A 127 -5.40 17.77 -10.05
C ILE A 127 -4.83 18.73 -9.01
N VAL A 128 -3.57 18.57 -8.61
CA VAL A 128 -2.92 19.48 -7.65
C VAL A 128 -1.60 20.02 -8.19
N PRO A 129 -1.24 21.26 -7.85
CA PRO A 129 0.07 21.81 -8.17
C PRO A 129 1.19 21.00 -7.51
N GLU A 130 2.39 21.07 -8.08
CA GLU A 130 3.54 20.25 -7.65
C GLU A 130 3.91 20.48 -6.18
N ASN A 131 3.80 21.70 -5.68
CA ASN A 131 4.04 22.05 -4.28
C ASN A 131 3.02 21.42 -3.32
N PHE A 132 1.84 20.96 -3.78
CA PHE A 132 0.84 20.23 -2.99
C PHE A 132 0.92 18.70 -3.16
N LEU A 133 1.72 18.19 -4.09
CA LEU A 133 1.76 16.77 -4.42
C LEU A 133 2.14 15.90 -3.20
N ARG A 134 3.12 16.31 -2.39
CA ARG A 134 3.49 15.65 -1.13
C ARG A 134 2.29 15.55 -0.18
N THR A 135 1.54 16.65 0.00
CA THR A 135 0.36 16.69 0.86
C THR A 135 -0.77 15.83 0.31
N ALA A 136 -0.93 15.77 -1.02
CA ALA A 136 -1.90 14.89 -1.68
C ALA A 136 -1.54 13.40 -1.51
N TYR A 137 -0.27 13.03 -1.65
CA TYR A 137 0.20 11.66 -1.38
C TYR A 137 0.05 11.26 0.09
N ALA A 138 0.25 12.21 1.01
CA ALA A 138 0.01 11.98 2.43
C ALA A 138 -1.46 11.71 2.73
N LEU A 139 -2.38 12.50 2.14
CA LEU A 139 -3.82 12.25 2.24
C LEU A 139 -4.19 10.88 1.66
N ASP A 140 -3.67 10.55 0.48
CA ASP A 140 -3.91 9.27 -0.19
C ASP A 140 -3.44 8.08 0.66
N SER A 141 -2.24 8.17 1.22
CA SER A 141 -1.68 7.14 2.10
C SER A 141 -2.48 7.00 3.40
N ALA A 142 -2.87 8.12 4.02
CA ALA A 142 -3.73 8.11 5.20
C ALA A 142 -5.07 7.43 4.93
N MET A 143 -5.69 7.69 3.78
CA MET A 143 -6.94 7.05 3.37
C MET A 143 -6.75 5.54 3.15
N MET A 144 -5.66 5.11 2.49
CA MET A 144 -5.33 3.69 2.34
C MET A 144 -5.18 3.01 3.71
N ASN A 145 -4.37 3.59 4.58
CA ASN A 145 -4.13 3.03 5.91
C ASN A 145 -5.42 3.02 6.77
N THR A 146 -6.30 4.00 6.61
CA THR A 146 -7.61 4.02 7.26
C THR A 146 -8.46 2.82 6.84
N THR A 147 -8.47 2.46 5.55
CA THR A 147 -9.24 1.29 5.09
C THR A 147 -8.69 -0.04 5.62
N THR A 148 -7.38 -0.15 5.85
CA THR A 148 -6.78 -1.36 6.45
C THR A 148 -7.15 -1.54 7.93
N ILE A 149 -7.54 -0.47 8.62
CA ILE A 149 -8.05 -0.54 9.99
C ILE A 149 -9.54 -0.91 10.00
N PHE A 150 -10.35 -0.20 9.22
CA PHE A 150 -11.81 -0.37 9.23
C PHE A 150 -12.28 -1.62 8.50
N GLY A 151 -11.60 -2.03 7.43
CA GLY A 151 -12.00 -3.18 6.61
C GLY A 151 -12.11 -4.47 7.41
N PRO A 152 -11.09 -4.89 8.16
CA PRO A 152 -11.16 -6.06 9.03
C PRO A 152 -12.30 -5.99 10.05
N VAL A 153 -12.54 -4.84 10.67
CA VAL A 153 -13.62 -4.65 11.65
C VAL A 153 -14.97 -4.86 10.98
N VAL A 154 -15.22 -4.22 9.84
CA VAL A 154 -16.50 -4.32 9.14
C VAL A 154 -16.76 -5.75 8.65
N VAL A 155 -15.80 -6.36 7.96
CA VAL A 155 -15.99 -7.70 7.41
C VAL A 155 -16.14 -8.76 8.48
N THR A 156 -15.38 -8.70 9.57
CA THR A 156 -15.47 -9.65 10.68
C THR A 156 -16.82 -9.51 11.37
N SER A 157 -17.27 -8.28 11.66
CA SER A 157 -18.58 -8.05 12.28
C SER A 157 -19.72 -8.60 11.42
N LEU A 158 -19.64 -8.48 10.10
CA LEU A 158 -20.63 -9.02 9.19
C LEU A 158 -20.54 -10.55 9.05
N ALA A 159 -19.33 -11.10 8.95
CA ALA A 159 -19.11 -12.55 8.82
C ALA A 159 -19.57 -13.34 10.06
N LEU A 160 -19.43 -12.74 11.24
CA LEU A 160 -19.85 -13.36 12.52
C LEU A 160 -21.29 -13.00 12.91
N SER A 161 -22.02 -12.28 12.06
CA SER A 161 -23.44 -11.95 12.27
C SER A 161 -24.34 -13.15 11.95
N SER A 162 -25.65 -13.01 12.23
CA SER A 162 -26.67 -13.99 11.85
C SER A 162 -26.76 -14.23 10.33
N HIS A 163 -26.18 -13.39 9.53
CA HIS A 163 -26.20 -13.46 8.05
C HIS A 163 -24.77 -13.35 7.47
N PRO A 164 -23.91 -14.38 7.60
CA PRO A 164 -22.49 -14.31 7.20
C PRO A 164 -22.25 -13.93 5.74
N ALA A 165 -23.17 -14.29 4.84
CA ALA A 165 -23.12 -13.92 3.43
C ALA A 165 -23.08 -12.38 3.20
N MET A 166 -23.58 -11.60 4.17
CA MET A 166 -23.51 -10.13 4.11
C MET A 166 -22.08 -9.59 4.04
N ALA A 167 -21.11 -10.30 4.59
CA ALA A 167 -19.70 -9.89 4.52
C ALA A 167 -19.23 -9.74 3.06
N LEU A 168 -19.45 -10.76 2.23
CA LEU A 168 -19.08 -10.72 0.80
C LEU A 168 -20.04 -9.84 -0.02
N ASN A 169 -21.34 -9.82 0.31
CA ASN A 169 -22.31 -8.95 -0.37
C ASN A 169 -21.95 -7.47 -0.20
N VAL A 170 -21.66 -7.03 1.01
CA VAL A 170 -21.25 -5.65 1.30
C VAL A 170 -19.90 -5.35 0.65
N THR A 171 -18.94 -6.28 0.68
CA THR A 171 -17.65 -6.13 0.01
C THR A 171 -17.84 -5.92 -1.50
N SER A 172 -18.69 -6.72 -2.14
CA SER A 172 -19.01 -6.57 -3.56
C SER A 172 -19.71 -5.24 -3.86
N ALA A 173 -20.69 -4.85 -3.04
CA ALA A 173 -21.41 -3.58 -3.20
C ALA A 173 -20.45 -2.38 -3.07
N LEU A 174 -19.57 -2.37 -2.08
CA LEU A 174 -18.54 -1.32 -1.91
C LEU A 174 -17.59 -1.26 -3.10
N MET A 175 -17.19 -2.41 -3.64
CA MET A 175 -16.36 -2.48 -4.85
C MET A 175 -17.06 -1.90 -6.07
N ILE A 176 -18.32 -2.27 -6.31
CA ILE A 176 -19.12 -1.71 -7.42
C ILE A 176 -19.29 -0.21 -7.25
N ILE A 177 -19.75 0.24 -6.08
CA ILE A 177 -20.01 1.66 -5.83
C ILE A 177 -18.73 2.47 -5.99
N GLY A 178 -17.67 2.14 -5.27
CA GLY A 178 -16.43 2.90 -5.29
C GLY A 178 -15.66 2.77 -6.60
N GLY A 179 -15.57 1.56 -7.16
CA GLY A 179 -14.88 1.33 -8.43
C GLY A 179 -15.57 1.99 -9.61
N THR A 180 -16.91 1.94 -9.64
CA THR A 180 -17.71 2.65 -10.68
C THR A 180 -17.66 4.16 -10.48
N ALA A 181 -17.79 4.65 -9.24
CA ALA A 181 -17.66 6.06 -8.93
C ALA A 181 -16.29 6.59 -9.41
N LEU A 182 -15.20 5.90 -9.08
CA LEU A 182 -13.85 6.26 -9.54
C LEU A 182 -13.75 6.27 -11.07
N ALA A 183 -14.23 5.22 -11.75
CA ALA A 183 -14.19 5.08 -13.21
C ALA A 183 -15.04 6.15 -13.95
N LEU A 184 -16.02 6.73 -13.27
CA LEU A 184 -16.91 7.78 -13.81
C LEU A 184 -16.45 9.19 -13.45
N THR A 185 -15.49 9.39 -12.53
CA THR A 185 -14.94 10.72 -12.27
C THR A 185 -14.40 11.33 -13.57
N SER A 186 -14.58 12.64 -13.73
CA SER A 186 -14.03 13.36 -14.90
C SER A 186 -12.53 13.19 -15.01
N VAL A 187 -11.83 13.18 -13.86
CA VAL A 187 -10.36 13.02 -13.79
C VAL A 187 -9.92 11.65 -14.31
N SER A 188 -10.51 10.56 -13.82
CA SER A 188 -10.15 9.19 -14.27
C SER A 188 -10.57 8.93 -15.72
N ARG A 189 -11.75 9.45 -16.12
CA ARG A 189 -12.29 9.24 -17.47
C ARG A 189 -11.47 9.95 -18.55
N ASN A 190 -10.96 11.14 -18.24
CA ASN A 190 -10.18 11.97 -19.16
C ASN A 190 -8.67 11.77 -18.99
N TRP A 191 -8.26 10.92 -18.03
CA TRP A 191 -6.85 10.64 -17.82
C TRP A 191 -6.22 10.00 -19.06
N VAL A 192 -5.14 10.60 -19.52
CA VAL A 192 -4.37 10.15 -20.69
C VAL A 192 -3.02 9.65 -20.20
N PRO A 193 -2.64 8.41 -20.55
CA PRO A 193 -1.31 7.92 -20.23
C PRO A 193 -0.22 8.82 -20.80
N GLU A 194 0.84 9.05 -20.04
CA GLU A 194 2.04 9.72 -20.55
C GLU A 194 2.61 8.95 -21.75
N LYS A 195 2.98 9.67 -22.80
CA LYS A 195 3.64 9.07 -23.96
C LYS A 195 5.02 8.55 -23.55
N LYS A 196 5.30 7.30 -23.89
CA LYS A 196 6.65 6.72 -23.71
C LYS A 196 7.64 7.48 -24.61
N ALA A 197 8.81 7.83 -24.05
CA ALA A 197 9.87 8.42 -24.86
C ALA A 197 10.35 7.41 -25.92
N LYS A 198 10.65 7.92 -27.14
CA LYS A 198 11.20 7.07 -28.21
C LYS A 198 12.53 6.47 -27.75
N GLY A 199 12.71 5.17 -27.91
CA GLY A 199 13.94 4.46 -27.49
C GLY A 199 14.03 4.14 -26.00
N GLN A 200 12.99 4.40 -25.22
CA GLN A 200 12.97 4.12 -23.79
C GLN A 200 13.15 2.61 -23.51
N GLN A 201 14.01 2.30 -22.57
CA GLN A 201 14.24 0.92 -22.13
C GLN A 201 12.99 0.34 -21.46
N LYS A 202 12.88 -1.00 -21.50
CA LYS A 202 11.83 -1.70 -20.76
C LYS A 202 11.96 -1.40 -19.27
N LEU A 203 10.84 -1.20 -18.58
CA LEU A 203 10.76 -0.80 -17.17
C LEU A 203 11.68 -1.63 -16.25
N TRP A 204 11.69 -2.96 -16.43
CA TRP A 204 12.55 -3.86 -15.63
C TRP A 204 14.05 -3.73 -15.90
N ARG A 205 14.49 -2.96 -16.93
CA ARG A 205 15.89 -2.62 -17.20
C ARG A 205 16.27 -1.25 -16.67
N ASP A 206 15.30 -0.48 -16.21
CA ASP A 206 15.57 0.81 -15.57
C ASP A 206 16.27 0.59 -14.23
N ARG A 207 17.43 1.23 -14.08
CA ARG A 207 18.30 0.99 -12.91
C ARG A 207 17.74 1.58 -11.63
N ALA A 208 16.94 2.64 -11.70
CA ALA A 208 16.29 3.22 -10.54
C ALA A 208 15.15 2.31 -10.06
N ILE A 209 14.32 1.84 -10.99
CA ILE A 209 13.22 0.92 -10.67
C ILE A 209 13.74 -0.41 -10.14
N GLN A 210 14.82 -0.98 -10.74
CA GLN A 210 15.48 -2.19 -10.22
C GLN A 210 15.96 -1.99 -8.77
N LEU A 211 16.50 -0.81 -8.45
CA LEU A 211 16.96 -0.50 -7.10
C LEU A 211 15.79 -0.47 -6.11
N LEU A 212 14.69 0.19 -6.46
CA LEU A 212 13.49 0.26 -5.63
C LEU A 212 12.80 -1.11 -5.50
N MET A 213 12.77 -1.92 -6.57
CA MET A 213 12.29 -3.31 -6.49
C MET A 213 13.17 -4.16 -5.56
N PHE A 214 14.48 -3.98 -5.62
CA PHE A 214 15.41 -4.70 -4.75
C PHE A 214 15.28 -4.27 -3.29
N GLU A 215 15.08 -2.99 -3.03
CA GLU A 215 14.73 -2.48 -1.70
C GLU A 215 13.40 -3.07 -1.22
N GLY A 216 12.38 -3.10 -2.08
CA GLY A 216 11.08 -3.69 -1.79
C GLY A 216 11.12 -5.17 -1.41
N CYS A 217 12.13 -5.96 -1.88
CA CYS A 217 12.33 -7.33 -1.43
C CYS A 217 12.54 -7.40 0.09
N PHE A 218 13.39 -6.53 0.62
CA PHE A 218 13.73 -6.52 2.05
C PHE A 218 12.58 -5.98 2.88
N ILE A 219 11.96 -4.91 2.44
CA ILE A 219 10.83 -4.30 3.15
C ILE A 219 9.65 -5.24 3.19
N GLY A 220 9.27 -5.83 2.05
CA GLY A 220 8.20 -6.82 2.01
C GLY A 220 8.49 -8.03 2.91
N PHE A 221 9.71 -8.57 2.85
CA PHE A 221 10.11 -9.67 3.72
C PHE A 221 9.98 -9.30 5.20
N GLY A 222 10.50 -8.13 5.60
CA GLY A 222 10.43 -7.65 6.99
C GLY A 222 8.99 -7.51 7.49
N TRP A 223 8.11 -6.94 6.68
CA TRP A 223 6.68 -6.84 7.00
C TRP A 223 6.00 -8.19 7.11
N GLY A 224 6.30 -9.13 6.21
CA GLY A 224 5.74 -10.48 6.29
C GLY A 224 6.13 -11.19 7.58
N VAL A 225 7.39 -11.07 8.00
CA VAL A 225 7.85 -11.61 9.30
C VAL A 225 7.11 -10.94 10.46
N PHE A 226 6.99 -9.62 10.46
CA PHE A 226 6.32 -8.84 11.51
C PHE A 226 4.87 -9.24 11.68
N ASP A 227 4.12 -9.36 10.58
CA ASP A 227 2.70 -9.71 10.58
C ASP A 227 2.42 -11.09 11.19
N VAL A 228 3.39 -12.01 11.16
CA VAL A 228 3.25 -13.34 11.74
C VAL A 228 3.88 -13.42 13.14
N ALA A 229 5.04 -12.79 13.36
CA ALA A 229 5.75 -12.91 14.63
C ALA A 229 5.01 -12.22 15.79
N VAL A 230 4.31 -11.08 15.55
CA VAL A 230 3.53 -10.41 16.61
C VAL A 230 2.38 -11.30 17.13
N PRO A 231 1.48 -11.86 16.28
CA PRO A 231 0.45 -12.79 16.75
C PRO A 231 1.02 -14.07 17.36
N ALA A 232 2.08 -14.63 16.76
CA ALA A 232 2.72 -15.84 17.28
C ALA A 232 3.24 -15.62 18.71
N TYR A 233 3.90 -14.48 18.95
CA TYR A 233 4.40 -14.14 20.28
C TYR A 233 3.26 -13.98 21.29
N ALA A 234 2.22 -13.21 20.93
CA ALA A 234 1.08 -13.02 21.82
C ALA A 234 0.34 -14.35 22.14
N THR A 235 0.29 -15.29 21.19
CA THR A 235 -0.31 -16.61 21.39
C THR A 235 0.56 -17.47 22.31
N GLN A 236 1.87 -17.51 22.12
CA GLN A 236 2.81 -18.26 22.96
C GLN A 236 2.79 -17.77 24.41
N GLU A 237 2.61 -16.48 24.63
CA GLU A 237 2.49 -15.87 25.97
C GLU A 237 1.08 -15.95 26.56
N GLY A 238 0.12 -16.59 25.88
CA GLY A 238 -1.27 -16.75 26.35
C GLY A 238 -2.11 -15.48 26.35
N VAL A 239 -1.71 -14.46 25.57
CA VAL A 239 -2.39 -13.14 25.49
C VAL A 239 -2.79 -12.75 24.06
N PRO A 240 -3.36 -13.65 23.22
CA PRO A 240 -3.64 -13.40 21.82
C PRO A 240 -4.60 -12.22 21.60
N GLN A 241 -5.46 -11.90 22.55
CA GLN A 241 -6.38 -10.77 22.51
C GLN A 241 -5.66 -9.41 22.44
N ARG A 242 -4.38 -9.35 22.82
CA ARG A 242 -3.60 -8.11 22.79
C ARG A 242 -3.16 -7.71 21.38
N VAL A 243 -3.12 -8.64 20.44
CA VAL A 243 -2.75 -8.41 19.06
C VAL A 243 -3.58 -7.30 18.43
N ALA A 244 -4.89 -7.30 18.68
CA ALA A 244 -5.81 -6.34 18.07
C ALA A 244 -5.46 -4.89 18.43
N TRP A 245 -5.21 -4.58 19.70
CA TRP A 245 -4.89 -3.20 20.07
C TRP A 245 -3.43 -2.81 19.79
N ILE A 246 -2.48 -3.79 19.75
CA ILE A 246 -1.12 -3.54 19.28
C ILE A 246 -1.12 -3.10 17.81
N PHE A 247 -1.80 -3.86 16.94
CA PHE A 247 -1.93 -3.48 15.53
C PHE A 247 -2.78 -2.21 15.33
N ALA A 248 -3.79 -1.98 16.19
CA ALA A 248 -4.55 -0.72 16.13
C ALA A 248 -3.68 0.49 16.46
N ALA A 249 -2.84 0.42 17.49
CA ALA A 249 -1.89 1.48 17.86
C ALA A 249 -0.91 1.75 16.70
N PHE A 250 -0.32 0.69 16.13
CA PHE A 250 0.54 0.77 14.95
C PHE A 250 -0.20 1.42 13.75
N GLY A 251 -1.40 0.95 13.41
CA GLY A 251 -2.17 1.43 12.26
C GLY A 251 -2.57 2.91 12.40
N VAL A 252 -3.06 3.32 13.56
CA VAL A 252 -3.39 4.73 13.85
C VAL A 252 -2.15 5.60 13.73
N ALA A 253 -1.03 5.15 14.28
CA ALA A 253 0.24 5.87 14.18
C ALA A 253 0.72 5.99 12.73
N THR A 254 0.53 4.96 11.90
CA THR A 254 0.86 4.99 10.47
C THR A 254 0.06 6.06 9.73
N VAL A 255 -1.25 6.18 10.03
CA VAL A 255 -2.08 7.26 9.47
C VAL A 255 -1.56 8.63 9.88
N ILE A 256 -1.29 8.81 11.17
CA ILE A 256 -0.77 10.08 11.71
C ILE A 256 0.61 10.40 11.08
N GLY A 257 1.50 9.43 11.02
CA GLY A 257 2.83 9.58 10.42
C GLY A 257 2.79 9.97 8.95
N GLY A 258 1.89 9.36 8.16
CA GLY A 258 1.65 9.73 6.78
C GLY A 258 1.18 11.18 6.64
N LEU A 259 0.22 11.61 7.48
CA LEU A 259 -0.27 12.98 7.48
C LEU A 259 0.81 13.99 7.89
N LEU A 260 1.61 13.67 8.91
CA LEU A 260 2.74 14.51 9.33
C LEU A 260 3.83 14.59 8.26
N GLY A 261 4.14 13.46 7.58
CA GLY A 261 5.05 13.41 6.44
C GLY A 261 4.67 14.39 5.33
N GLY A 262 3.36 14.53 5.07
CA GLY A 262 2.83 15.48 4.10
C GLY A 262 2.92 16.96 4.52
N LEU A 263 3.21 17.23 5.79
CA LEU A 263 3.43 18.59 6.30
C LEU A 263 4.91 19.00 6.33
N VAL A 264 5.82 18.05 6.15
CA VAL A 264 7.25 18.35 6.08
C VAL A 264 7.51 19.24 4.87
N SER A 265 8.16 20.37 5.12
CA SER A 265 8.52 21.32 4.06
C SER A 265 9.46 20.68 3.03
N LYS A 266 9.31 21.04 1.76
CA LYS A 266 10.22 20.64 0.66
C LYS A 266 11.63 21.28 0.77
N LYS A 267 12.07 21.68 1.96
CA LYS A 267 13.45 22.15 2.21
C LYS A 267 14.49 21.06 2.00
N LEU A 268 14.07 19.79 2.13
CA LEU A 268 14.90 18.62 1.86
C LEU A 268 14.45 17.95 0.56
N ALA A 269 15.42 17.66 -0.31
CA ALA A 269 15.17 16.86 -1.50
C ALA A 269 14.52 15.51 -1.12
N PRO A 270 13.60 14.98 -1.94
CA PRO A 270 12.82 13.78 -1.63
C PRO A 270 13.67 12.57 -1.20
N LEU A 271 14.77 12.30 -1.89
CA LEU A 271 15.67 11.19 -1.55
C LEU A 271 16.35 11.39 -0.18
N SER A 272 16.74 12.61 0.14
CA SER A 272 17.36 12.92 1.44
C SER A 272 16.32 12.80 2.58
N ALA A 273 15.09 13.27 2.36
CA ALA A 273 13.98 13.10 3.30
C ALA A 273 13.68 11.61 3.53
N LEU A 274 13.60 10.82 2.45
CA LEU A 274 13.38 9.38 2.52
C LEU A 274 14.47 8.67 3.35
N ARG A 275 15.74 8.92 3.06
CA ARG A 275 16.87 8.27 3.75
C ARG A 275 16.93 8.65 5.24
N ASN A 276 16.69 9.92 5.56
CA ASN A 276 16.65 10.36 6.95
C ASN A 276 15.47 9.71 7.71
N ALA A 277 14.31 9.63 7.08
CA ALA A 277 13.15 8.94 7.66
C ALA A 277 13.42 7.43 7.85
N TYR A 278 14.08 6.77 6.89
CA TYR A 278 14.51 5.37 7.02
C TYR A 278 15.50 5.15 8.18
N LEU A 279 16.44 6.07 8.36
CA LEU A 279 17.38 5.99 9.49
C LEU A 279 16.65 6.07 10.83
N VAL A 280 15.74 7.02 10.97
CA VAL A 280 14.92 7.15 12.20
C VAL A 280 14.05 5.92 12.37
N TRP A 281 13.45 5.42 11.30
CA TRP A 281 12.61 4.21 11.30
C TRP A 281 13.40 2.98 11.76
N PHE A 282 14.59 2.78 11.22
CA PHE A 282 15.51 1.72 11.65
C PHE A 282 15.81 1.81 13.14
N ILE A 283 16.23 2.99 13.63
CA ILE A 283 16.60 3.20 15.05
C ILE A 283 15.38 2.93 15.96
N THR A 284 14.22 3.45 15.62
CA THR A 284 12.98 3.26 16.42
C THR A 284 12.45 1.83 16.37
N CYS A 285 12.83 1.05 15.35
CA CYS A 285 12.45 -0.35 15.22
C CYS A 285 13.32 -1.31 16.04
N ILE A 286 14.59 -0.96 16.35
CA ILE A 286 15.49 -1.85 17.08
C ILE A 286 14.89 -2.44 18.37
N PRO A 287 14.19 -1.67 19.21
CA PRO A 287 13.65 -2.20 20.47
C PRO A 287 12.56 -3.28 20.31
N ILE A 288 11.98 -3.46 19.12
CA ILE A 288 10.83 -4.36 18.93
C ILE A 288 11.11 -5.81 19.36
N ALA A 289 12.32 -6.29 19.12
CA ALA A 289 12.75 -7.64 19.49
C ALA A 289 12.88 -7.86 21.02
N PHE A 290 12.93 -6.79 21.79
CA PHE A 290 13.08 -6.80 23.24
C PHE A 290 11.80 -6.47 24.00
N THR A 291 10.70 -6.23 23.26
CA THR A 291 9.39 -5.94 23.86
C THR A 291 8.66 -7.22 24.24
N TYR A 292 7.70 -7.09 25.15
CA TYR A 292 6.71 -8.11 25.44
C TYR A 292 5.39 -7.75 24.70
N PRO A 293 4.50 -8.73 24.36
CA PRO A 293 3.23 -8.44 23.70
C PRO A 293 2.22 -7.75 24.65
N ASP A 294 2.56 -6.52 25.02
CA ASP A 294 1.80 -5.63 25.88
C ASP A 294 1.95 -4.17 25.42
N TRP A 295 1.79 -3.22 26.34
CA TRP A 295 1.94 -1.80 26.07
C TRP A 295 3.34 -1.43 25.54
N THR A 296 4.40 -2.19 25.90
CA THR A 296 5.76 -1.94 25.42
C THR A 296 5.87 -2.18 23.92
N MET A 297 5.31 -3.31 23.42
CA MET A 297 5.25 -3.61 21.98
C MET A 297 4.36 -2.61 21.24
N ALA A 298 3.23 -2.21 21.81
CA ALA A 298 2.37 -1.21 21.20
C ALA A 298 3.04 0.17 21.12
N LEU A 299 3.80 0.56 22.15
CA LEU A 299 4.55 1.81 22.14
C LEU A 299 5.61 1.81 21.04
N VAL A 300 6.42 0.77 20.96
CA VAL A 300 7.42 0.63 19.87
C VAL A 300 6.72 0.54 18.51
N GLY A 301 5.64 -0.24 18.41
CA GLY A 301 4.79 -0.35 17.22
C GLY A 301 4.23 1.02 16.77
N THR A 302 3.87 1.88 17.74
CA THR A 302 3.43 3.25 17.45
C THR A 302 4.53 4.06 16.76
N PHE A 303 5.77 4.01 17.25
CA PHE A 303 6.89 4.70 16.59
C PHE A 303 7.21 4.10 15.21
N ILE A 304 7.16 2.76 15.08
CA ILE A 304 7.35 2.08 13.80
C ILE A 304 6.28 2.53 12.81
N GLY A 305 5.01 2.56 13.22
CA GLY A 305 3.90 3.02 12.38
C GLY A 305 4.06 4.47 11.96
N LEU A 306 4.37 5.36 12.92
CA LEU A 306 4.55 6.79 12.66
C LEU A 306 5.63 7.02 11.57
N MET A 307 6.78 6.37 11.71
CA MET A 307 7.87 6.49 10.73
C MET A 307 7.53 5.81 9.41
N GLY A 308 6.91 4.62 9.44
CA GLY A 308 6.48 3.90 8.23
C GLY A 308 5.51 4.71 7.39
N GLY A 309 4.54 5.40 8.02
CA GLY A 309 3.62 6.30 7.33
C GLY A 309 4.33 7.48 6.65
N ALA A 310 5.28 8.11 7.32
CA ALA A 310 6.07 9.21 6.74
C ALA A 310 6.98 8.72 5.59
N VAL A 311 7.66 7.58 5.77
CA VAL A 311 8.50 6.93 4.75
C VAL A 311 7.69 6.64 3.50
N GLN A 312 6.47 6.13 3.63
CA GLN A 312 5.59 5.84 2.49
C GLN A 312 5.35 7.09 1.62
N VAL A 313 5.15 8.26 2.24
CA VAL A 313 4.93 9.53 1.51
C VAL A 313 6.18 9.92 0.72
N PHE A 314 7.35 9.91 1.35
CA PHE A 314 8.61 10.27 0.70
C PHE A 314 9.00 9.24 -0.38
N TYR A 315 8.72 7.97 -0.16
CA TYR A 315 8.96 6.91 -1.14
C TYR A 315 8.19 7.16 -2.44
N PHE A 316 6.92 7.55 -2.34
CA PHE A 316 6.12 7.86 -3.52
C PHE A 316 6.61 9.10 -4.26
N GLU A 317 7.13 10.07 -3.53
CA GLU A 317 7.72 11.27 -4.13
C GLU A 317 9.02 10.93 -4.89
N VAL A 318 9.88 10.09 -4.28
CA VAL A 318 11.08 9.58 -4.96
C VAL A 318 10.72 8.75 -6.18
N LEU A 319 9.75 7.84 -6.07
CA LEU A 319 9.29 7.03 -7.20
C LEU A 319 8.80 7.90 -8.37
N GLU A 320 8.00 8.94 -8.06
CA GLU A 320 7.49 9.85 -9.09
C GLU A 320 8.63 10.59 -9.81
N ALA A 321 9.67 10.97 -9.09
CA ALA A 321 10.82 11.68 -9.66
C ALA A 321 11.73 10.80 -10.53
N VAL A 322 11.87 9.50 -10.22
CA VAL A 322 12.82 8.61 -10.90
C VAL A 322 12.18 7.67 -11.92
N ARG A 323 10.85 7.51 -11.91
CA ARG A 323 10.18 6.59 -12.83
C ARG A 323 10.36 7.02 -14.30
N PRO A 324 10.48 6.08 -15.21
CA PRO A 324 10.47 6.37 -16.65
C PRO A 324 9.13 7.00 -17.10
N GLN A 325 9.18 7.91 -18.06
CA GLN A 325 7.97 8.49 -18.64
C GLN A 325 7.02 7.42 -19.18
N GLY A 326 5.71 7.59 -19.00
CA GLY A 326 4.71 6.64 -19.46
C GLY A 326 4.67 5.33 -18.66
N SER A 327 5.20 5.33 -17.43
CA SER A 327 5.17 4.17 -16.52
C SER A 327 4.57 4.48 -15.14
N GLN A 328 3.61 5.42 -15.09
CA GLN A 328 3.03 5.91 -13.84
C GLN A 328 2.45 4.80 -12.97
N THR A 329 1.65 3.92 -13.56
CA THR A 329 0.99 2.83 -12.83
C THR A 329 1.82 1.54 -12.86
N SER A 330 2.54 1.27 -13.94
CA SER A 330 3.34 0.04 -14.04
C SER A 330 4.54 0.03 -13.10
N SER A 331 5.22 1.16 -12.87
CA SER A 331 6.34 1.24 -11.92
C SER A 331 5.90 0.84 -10.52
N LEU A 332 4.82 1.43 -10.02
CA LEU A 332 4.27 1.10 -8.72
C LEU A 332 3.76 -0.34 -8.66
N GLY A 333 3.09 -0.80 -9.73
CA GLY A 333 2.58 -2.16 -9.84
C GLY A 333 3.67 -3.21 -9.76
N TRP A 334 4.80 -3.02 -10.43
CA TRP A 334 5.94 -3.94 -10.38
C TRP A 334 6.66 -3.92 -9.04
N ILE A 335 6.83 -2.75 -8.41
CA ILE A 335 7.38 -2.65 -7.05
C ILE A 335 6.50 -3.42 -6.08
N TRP A 336 5.19 -3.21 -6.10
CA TRP A 336 4.26 -3.93 -5.22
C TRP A 336 4.16 -5.42 -5.54
N SER A 337 4.38 -5.83 -6.81
CA SER A 337 4.48 -7.27 -7.15
C SER A 337 5.66 -7.92 -6.44
N VAL A 338 6.80 -7.27 -6.41
CA VAL A 338 8.01 -7.78 -5.74
C VAL A 338 7.83 -7.75 -4.23
N GLU A 339 7.46 -6.60 -3.70
CA GLU A 339 7.25 -6.40 -2.25
C GLU A 339 6.24 -7.42 -1.68
N GLY A 340 5.07 -7.58 -2.32
CA GLY A 340 4.05 -8.53 -1.88
C GLY A 340 4.48 -10.00 -2.01
N SER A 341 5.31 -10.34 -3.02
CA SER A 341 5.86 -11.67 -3.15
C SER A 341 6.84 -11.99 -2.01
N PHE A 342 7.73 -11.05 -1.69
CA PHE A 342 8.67 -11.22 -0.58
C PHE A 342 8.00 -11.12 0.79
N MET A 343 6.88 -10.39 0.92
CA MET A 343 6.05 -10.41 2.11
C MET A 343 5.51 -11.82 2.40
N ALA A 344 5.06 -12.54 1.36
CA ALA A 344 4.64 -13.93 1.53
C ALA A 344 5.79 -14.84 1.98
N VAL A 345 6.99 -14.67 1.42
CA VAL A 345 8.20 -15.39 1.85
C VAL A 345 8.56 -15.04 3.30
N GLY A 346 8.49 -13.76 3.65
CA GLY A 346 8.73 -13.27 5.01
C GLY A 346 7.74 -13.86 6.02
N ALA A 347 6.45 -13.91 5.68
CA ALA A 347 5.42 -14.51 6.52
C ALA A 347 5.68 -16.00 6.80
N ALA A 348 6.02 -16.77 5.77
CA ALA A 348 6.37 -18.18 5.90
C ALA A 348 7.63 -18.37 6.78
N THR A 349 8.67 -17.55 6.54
CA THR A 349 9.91 -17.59 7.32
C THR A 349 9.68 -17.16 8.76
N GLY A 350 8.89 -16.11 8.98
CA GLY A 350 8.54 -15.62 10.32
C GLY A 350 7.77 -16.65 11.13
N GLY A 351 6.83 -17.37 10.49
CA GLY A 351 6.12 -18.49 11.11
C GLY A 351 7.07 -19.62 11.52
N TRP A 352 7.94 -20.04 10.61
CA TRP A 352 8.94 -21.08 10.87
C TRP A 352 9.91 -20.70 12.00
N ILE A 353 10.43 -19.46 12.01
CA ILE A 353 11.31 -18.96 13.05
C ILE A 353 10.58 -18.91 14.40
N SER A 354 9.32 -18.46 14.41
CA SER A 354 8.53 -18.36 15.64
C SER A 354 8.25 -19.72 16.27
N GLU A 355 8.15 -20.77 15.44
CA GLU A 355 7.89 -22.15 15.90
C GLU A 355 9.17 -22.86 16.36
N HIS A 356 10.28 -22.69 15.63
CA HIS A 356 11.52 -23.45 15.89
C HIS A 356 12.54 -22.73 16.78
N TYR A 357 12.45 -21.42 16.89
CA TYR A 357 13.35 -20.62 17.72
C TYR A 357 12.53 -19.76 18.71
N SER A 358 12.22 -18.53 18.33
CA SER A 358 11.31 -17.68 19.08
C SER A 358 10.76 -16.54 18.22
N PRO A 359 9.56 -16.02 18.53
CA PRO A 359 8.99 -14.86 17.83
C PRO A 359 9.86 -13.60 17.93
N GLN A 360 10.60 -13.42 19.04
CA GLN A 360 11.50 -12.29 19.25
C GLN A 360 12.64 -12.27 18.21
N VAL A 361 13.19 -13.45 17.87
CA VAL A 361 14.17 -13.57 16.77
C VAL A 361 13.56 -13.14 15.44
N GLY A 362 12.31 -13.55 15.18
CA GLY A 362 11.57 -13.08 14.02
C GLY A 362 11.41 -11.55 14.03
N LEU A 363 10.95 -10.97 15.13
CA LEU A 363 10.81 -9.51 15.28
C LEU A 363 12.12 -8.76 15.06
N GLY A 364 13.27 -9.34 15.47
CA GLY A 364 14.60 -8.78 15.24
C GLY A 364 15.01 -8.71 13.77
N LEU A 365 14.36 -9.46 12.88
CA LEU A 365 14.62 -9.37 11.44
C LEU A 365 14.05 -8.07 10.83
N LEU A 366 12.99 -7.50 11.39
CA LEU A 366 12.39 -6.27 10.85
C LEU A 366 13.41 -5.10 10.82
N PRO A 367 14.06 -4.70 11.93
CA PRO A 367 15.08 -3.66 11.87
C PRO A 367 16.24 -4.03 10.95
N LEU A 368 16.64 -5.30 10.87
CA LEU A 368 17.67 -5.73 9.93
C LEU A 368 17.25 -5.48 8.47
N MET A 369 16.01 -5.77 8.11
CA MET A 369 15.50 -5.51 6.77
C MET A 369 15.41 -4.00 6.47
N LEU A 370 15.02 -3.19 7.46
CA LEU A 370 15.03 -1.73 7.34
C LEU A 370 16.45 -1.19 7.13
N LEU A 371 17.45 -1.75 7.83
CA LEU A 371 18.86 -1.40 7.62
C LEU A 371 19.30 -1.76 6.20
N CYS A 372 18.93 -2.94 5.68
CA CYS A 372 19.21 -3.32 4.30
C CYS A 372 18.59 -2.34 3.31
N GLY A 373 17.32 -1.95 3.50
CA GLY A 373 16.64 -0.94 2.68
C GLY A 373 17.39 0.40 2.71
N LEU A 374 17.77 0.89 3.89
CA LEU A 374 18.55 2.12 4.05
C LEU A 374 19.90 2.06 3.33
N LEU A 375 20.61 0.93 3.44
CA LEU A 375 21.89 0.72 2.76
C LEU A 375 21.70 0.72 1.23
N ILE A 376 20.68 0.04 0.72
CA ILE A 376 20.35 0.03 -0.72
C ILE A 376 20.09 1.44 -1.23
N LEU A 377 19.26 2.23 -0.55
CA LEU A 377 18.96 3.61 -0.92
C LEU A 377 20.20 4.52 -0.83
N THR A 378 21.08 4.25 0.14
CA THR A 378 22.29 5.05 0.35
C THR A 378 23.38 4.74 -0.67
N LEU A 379 23.64 3.46 -0.93
CA LEU A 379 24.63 3.01 -1.94
C LEU A 379 24.12 3.29 -3.36
N GLY A 380 22.82 3.18 -3.55
CA GLY A 380 22.15 3.44 -4.82
C GLY A 380 21.85 4.89 -5.15
N LYS A 381 22.25 5.86 -4.31
CA LYS A 381 21.91 7.29 -4.45
C LYS A 381 22.18 7.88 -5.84
N LYS A 382 23.24 7.40 -6.53
CA LYS A 382 23.57 7.83 -7.89
C LYS A 382 22.50 7.41 -8.92
N ARG A 383 21.78 6.30 -8.69
CA ARG A 383 20.71 5.82 -9.57
C ARG A 383 19.39 6.55 -9.32
N LEU A 384 19.24 7.15 -8.14
CA LEU A 384 18.06 7.90 -7.70
C LEU A 384 18.30 9.42 -7.74
N HIS A 385 19.37 9.86 -8.40
CA HIS A 385 19.81 11.27 -8.35
C HIS A 385 18.70 12.23 -8.85
N ALA A 386 17.88 11.84 -9.82
CA ALA A 386 16.77 12.65 -10.29
C ALA A 386 15.80 13.08 -9.17
N ALA A 387 15.71 12.32 -8.08
CA ALA A 387 14.93 12.70 -6.90
C ALA A 387 15.60 13.79 -6.04
N ASN A 388 16.86 14.10 -6.26
CA ASN A 388 17.55 15.24 -5.61
C ASN A 388 17.47 16.51 -6.45
N ASP A 389 17.18 16.39 -7.75
CA ASP A 389 17.08 17.52 -8.67
C ASP A 389 15.66 18.14 -8.69
N VAL A 390 14.74 17.60 -7.88
CA VAL A 390 13.42 18.21 -7.67
C VAL A 390 13.61 19.51 -6.90
N PRO A 391 13.17 20.67 -7.41
CA PRO A 391 13.37 21.96 -6.76
C PRO A 391 12.79 21.97 -5.34
N THR A 392 13.51 22.60 -4.43
CA THR A 392 13.00 22.87 -3.07
C THR A 392 11.98 24.00 -3.12
N GLU A 393 11.14 24.12 -2.11
CA GLU A 393 10.15 25.21 -2.00
C GLU A 393 10.80 26.61 -2.05
N GLU A 394 12.04 26.74 -1.55
CA GLU A 394 12.80 27.98 -1.58
C GLU A 394 13.30 28.30 -2.99
N GLU A 395 13.78 27.30 -3.72
CA GLU A 395 14.21 27.44 -5.12
C GLU A 395 13.04 27.78 -6.04
N ASP A 396 11.87 27.13 -5.85
CA ASP A 396 10.65 27.44 -6.59
C ASP A 396 10.17 28.88 -6.33
N LEU A 397 10.18 29.31 -5.06
CA LEU A 397 9.81 30.68 -4.69
C LEU A 397 10.81 31.72 -5.22
N GLN A 398 12.09 31.38 -5.26
CA GLN A 398 13.12 32.23 -5.84
C GLN A 398 12.94 32.35 -7.33
N ALA A 399 12.74 31.25 -8.05
CA ALA A 399 12.49 31.23 -9.49
C ALA A 399 11.25 32.07 -9.88
N ILE A 400 10.17 31.95 -9.10
CA ILE A 400 8.97 32.78 -9.29
C ILE A 400 9.26 34.27 -9.10
N LYS A 401 10.06 34.64 -8.08
CA LYS A 401 10.47 36.03 -7.87
C LYS A 401 11.34 36.56 -8.98
N ASP A 402 12.29 35.74 -9.47
CA ASP A 402 13.20 36.12 -10.55
C ASP A 402 12.43 36.36 -11.84
N ILE A 403 11.48 35.47 -12.21
CA ILE A 403 10.58 35.67 -13.35
C ILE A 403 9.73 36.95 -13.18
N SER A 404 9.23 37.21 -11.98
CA SER A 404 8.41 38.40 -11.72
C SER A 404 9.21 39.71 -11.78
N ASN A 405 10.51 39.64 -11.57
CA ASN A 405 11.43 40.80 -11.68
C ASN A 405 11.90 41.03 -13.11
N GLU A 406 11.98 39.99 -13.96
CA GLU A 406 12.31 40.10 -15.37
C GLU A 406 11.16 40.64 -16.25
N VAL A 407 9.92 40.53 -15.76
CA VAL A 407 8.69 41.00 -16.43
C VAL A 407 8.35 42.47 -16.06
N LYS A 408 9.06 43.07 -15.10
CA LYS A 408 8.98 44.49 -14.75
C LYS A 408 10.07 45.28 -15.40
#